data_c501c3511566c174b3fff21066cd68a7
#
_entry.id   c501c3511566c174b3fff21066cd68a7
#
_cell.length_a   1.000
_cell.length_b   1.000
_cell.length_c   1.000
_cell.angle_alpha   90.00
_cell.angle_beta   90.00
_cell.angle_gamma   90.00
#
_symmetry.space_group_name_H-M   'P 1'
#
loop_
_entity.id
_entity.type
_entity.pdbx_description
1 polymer ?
#
loop_
_entity_poly.entity_id
_entity_poly.type
_entity_poly.pdbx_seq_one_letter_code
_entity_poly.pdbx_strand_id
1 'polypeptide(L)'
;MKTCIFCHHISEQDILYQTEHFKLVLDIDPIQTGHLLLISKDHYTSISQLPLPILHELVETQAYLVKLLEECLPIDGVTIASNDKNLMDDGTHFHIHLIPRLKGDAFWDQIDIQELPLPIEDFLKELKR
;
A
#
# COMPACT_ATOMS: atom_id res chain seq x y z
N MET A 1 15.60 15.77 12.13
CA MET A 1 15.34 14.45 11.55
C MET A 1 13.94 14.01 11.93
N LYS A 2 13.12 13.67 10.96
CA LYS A 2 11.75 13.26 11.23
C LYS A 2 11.71 11.82 11.70
N THR A 3 10.97 11.57 12.78
CA THR A 3 10.79 10.23 13.30
C THR A 3 9.82 9.46 12.42
N CYS A 4 10.15 8.21 12.11
CA CYS A 4 9.25 7.34 11.35
C CYS A 4 8.13 6.83 12.25
N ILE A 5 6.90 7.22 11.95
CA ILE A 5 5.72 6.81 12.70
C ILE A 5 5.55 5.29 12.62
N PHE A 6 5.78 4.71 11.43
CA PHE A 6 5.60 3.28 11.22
C PHE A 6 6.65 2.42 11.94
N CYS A 7 7.85 2.98 12.19
CA CYS A 7 8.87 2.27 12.97
C CYS A 7 8.61 2.34 14.47
N HIS A 8 8.07 3.46 14.97
CA HIS A 8 8.14 3.76 16.40
C HIS A 8 6.80 4.07 17.08
N HIS A 9 5.77 4.45 16.33
CA HIS A 9 4.55 5.02 16.93
C HIS A 9 3.26 4.25 16.65
N ILE A 10 3.36 3.02 16.11
CA ILE A 10 2.18 2.17 15.98
C ILE A 10 2.06 1.33 17.22
N SER A 11 0.95 1.51 17.95
CA SER A 11 0.65 0.73 19.14
C SER A 11 0.34 -0.72 18.76
N GLU A 12 0.79 -1.67 19.57
CA GLU A 12 0.44 -3.08 19.38
C GLU A 12 -1.07 -3.30 19.39
N GLN A 13 -1.82 -2.48 20.10
CA GLN A 13 -3.27 -2.56 20.15
C GLN A 13 -3.92 -2.29 18.80
N ASP A 14 -3.24 -1.51 17.93
CA ASP A 14 -3.74 -1.14 16.61
C ASP A 14 -3.37 -2.16 15.54
N ILE A 15 -2.49 -3.11 15.85
CA ILE A 15 -2.09 -4.14 14.89
C ILE A 15 -3.18 -5.22 14.86
N LEU A 16 -3.83 -5.34 13.68
CA LEU A 16 -4.92 -6.28 13.48
C LEU A 16 -4.42 -7.68 13.14
N TYR A 17 -3.28 -7.77 12.48
CA TYR A 17 -2.72 -9.00 11.94
C TYR A 17 -1.25 -8.74 11.60
N GLN A 18 -0.43 -9.78 11.67
CA GLN A 18 0.95 -9.63 11.24
C GLN A 18 1.51 -10.93 10.70
N THR A 19 2.46 -10.79 9.79
CA THR A 19 3.26 -11.87 9.27
C THR A 19 4.70 -11.67 9.76
N GLU A 20 5.63 -12.46 9.27
CA GLU A 20 7.04 -12.33 9.68
C GLU A 20 7.58 -10.91 9.41
N HIS A 21 7.24 -10.33 8.25
CA HIS A 21 7.83 -9.05 7.82
C HIS A 21 6.81 -7.92 7.61
N PHE A 22 5.53 -8.16 7.87
CA PHE A 22 4.48 -7.15 7.67
C PHE A 22 3.52 -7.10 8.85
N LYS A 23 2.92 -5.93 9.04
CA LYS A 23 1.85 -5.72 10.01
C LYS A 23 0.70 -4.97 9.35
N LEU A 24 -0.52 -5.27 9.79
CA LEU A 24 -1.76 -4.73 9.24
C LEU A 24 -2.44 -3.84 10.26
N VAL A 25 -2.79 -2.62 9.84
CA VAL A 25 -3.53 -1.68 10.69
C VAL A 25 -4.65 -1.02 9.87
N LEU A 26 -5.63 -0.43 10.57
CA LEU A 26 -6.59 0.45 9.90
C LEU A 26 -5.95 1.80 9.63
N ASP A 27 -6.26 2.39 8.49
CA ASP A 27 -5.83 3.76 8.20
C ASP A 27 -6.58 4.71 9.15
N ILE A 28 -5.86 5.65 9.76
CA ILE A 28 -6.47 6.62 10.69
C ILE A 28 -7.22 7.73 9.96
N ASP A 29 -6.99 7.88 8.65
CA ASP A 29 -7.69 8.84 7.80
C ASP A 29 -8.19 8.11 6.55
N PRO A 30 -9.19 7.22 6.71
CA PRO A 30 -9.57 6.30 5.66
C PRO A 30 -10.31 6.97 4.52
N ILE A 31 -10.01 6.50 3.30
CA ILE A 31 -10.77 6.88 2.10
C ILE A 31 -12.14 6.21 2.13
N GLN A 32 -12.19 5.00 2.70
CA GLN A 32 -13.42 4.21 2.84
C GLN A 32 -13.36 3.44 4.15
N THR A 33 -14.54 3.12 4.70
CA THR A 33 -14.62 2.20 5.85
C THR A 33 -13.88 0.91 5.52
N GLY A 34 -13.00 0.49 6.42
CA GLY A 34 -12.22 -0.72 6.21
C GLY A 34 -10.94 -0.53 5.40
N HIS A 35 -10.56 0.71 5.12
CA HIS A 35 -9.28 1.02 4.46
C HIS A 35 -8.12 0.56 5.36
N LEU A 36 -7.34 -0.39 4.88
CA LEU A 36 -6.24 -1.00 5.61
C LEU A 36 -4.89 -0.58 5.07
N LEU A 37 -3.90 -0.58 5.96
CA LEU A 37 -2.49 -0.42 5.59
C LEU A 37 -1.74 -1.69 5.94
N LEU A 38 -1.06 -2.27 4.95
CA LEU A 38 -0.12 -3.36 5.16
C LEU A 38 1.27 -2.76 5.13
N ILE A 39 1.93 -2.74 6.29
CA ILE A 39 3.16 -1.99 6.51
C ILE A 39 4.32 -2.96 6.70
N SER A 40 5.44 -2.71 6.01
CA SER A 40 6.66 -3.50 6.25
C SER A 40 7.18 -3.23 7.66
N LYS A 41 7.65 -4.29 8.35
CA LYS A 41 8.24 -4.14 9.68
C LYS A 41 9.57 -3.41 9.60
N ASP A 42 10.39 -3.73 8.59
CA ASP A 42 11.63 -3.03 8.35
C ASP A 42 11.39 -1.75 7.56
N HIS A 43 12.29 -0.79 7.72
CA HIS A 43 12.16 0.54 7.13
C HIS A 43 12.64 0.53 5.67
N TYR A 44 11.75 0.15 4.75
CA TYR A 44 12.00 0.30 3.32
C TYR A 44 11.32 1.57 2.81
N THR A 45 11.89 2.18 1.78
CA THR A 45 11.32 3.38 1.14
C THR A 45 10.85 3.11 -0.27
N SER A 46 11.03 1.90 -0.77
CA SER A 46 10.61 1.51 -2.11
C SER A 46 10.38 0.01 -2.18
N ILE A 47 9.40 -0.40 -2.96
CA ILE A 47 9.18 -1.81 -3.25
C ILE A 47 10.41 -2.46 -3.90
N SER A 48 11.19 -1.65 -4.63
CA SER A 48 12.40 -2.13 -5.30
C SER A 48 13.51 -2.57 -4.34
N GLN A 49 13.40 -2.21 -3.05
CA GLN A 49 14.37 -2.59 -2.02
C GLN A 49 14.05 -3.93 -1.36
N LEU A 50 12.85 -4.46 -1.54
CA LEU A 50 12.43 -5.67 -0.86
C LEU A 50 13.13 -6.90 -1.43
N PRO A 51 13.79 -7.72 -0.58
CA PRO A 51 14.34 -9.00 -1.02
C PRO A 51 13.26 -9.93 -1.56
N LEU A 52 13.62 -10.84 -2.44
CA LEU A 52 12.67 -11.74 -3.09
C LEU A 52 11.77 -12.51 -2.11
N PRO A 53 12.28 -13.09 -1.00
CA PRO A 53 11.39 -13.76 -0.05
C PRO A 53 10.33 -12.84 0.56
N ILE A 54 10.67 -11.58 0.79
CA ILE A 54 9.75 -10.60 1.36
C ILE A 54 8.73 -10.16 0.30
N LEU A 55 9.15 -10.05 -0.97
CA LEU A 55 8.21 -9.81 -2.07
C LEU A 55 7.17 -10.93 -2.20
N HIS A 56 7.60 -12.19 -2.07
CA HIS A 56 6.70 -13.34 -2.07
C HIS A 56 5.70 -13.25 -0.92
N GLU A 57 6.19 -12.97 0.27
CA GLU A 57 5.34 -12.80 1.45
C GLU A 57 4.32 -11.67 1.24
N LEU A 58 4.76 -10.54 0.66
CA LEU A 58 3.90 -9.41 0.35
C LEU A 58 2.74 -9.83 -0.56
N VAL A 59 3.03 -10.50 -1.67
CA VAL A 59 2.03 -10.91 -2.64
C VAL A 59 1.05 -11.91 -2.03
N GLU A 60 1.55 -12.91 -1.31
CA GLU A 60 0.71 -13.90 -0.63
C GLU A 60 -0.21 -13.23 0.40
N THR A 61 0.33 -12.31 1.18
CA THR A 61 -0.43 -11.61 2.21
C THR A 61 -1.51 -10.72 1.58
N GLN A 62 -1.18 -10.01 0.50
CA GLN A 62 -2.16 -9.21 -0.24
C GLN A 62 -3.30 -10.08 -0.76
N ALA A 63 -2.97 -11.21 -1.37
CA ALA A 63 -3.98 -12.12 -1.92
C ALA A 63 -4.91 -12.64 -0.83
N TYR A 64 -4.35 -13.03 0.30
CA TYR A 64 -5.12 -13.49 1.45
C TYR A 64 -6.08 -12.41 1.98
N LEU A 65 -5.56 -11.19 2.15
CA LEU A 65 -6.35 -10.08 2.70
C LEU A 65 -7.45 -9.64 1.75
N VAL A 66 -7.17 -9.57 0.45
CA VAL A 66 -8.18 -9.24 -0.56
C VAL A 66 -9.31 -10.25 -0.52
N LYS A 67 -8.97 -11.53 -0.53
CA LYS A 67 -9.97 -12.61 -0.46
C LYS A 67 -10.84 -12.47 0.79
N LEU A 68 -10.21 -12.25 1.94
CA LEU A 68 -10.91 -12.13 3.21
C LEU A 68 -11.85 -10.91 3.24
N LEU A 69 -11.38 -9.77 2.75
CA LEU A 69 -12.20 -8.55 2.66
C LEU A 69 -13.43 -8.79 1.78
N GLU A 70 -13.24 -9.44 0.63
CA GLU A 70 -14.31 -9.68 -0.32
C GLU A 70 -15.32 -10.72 0.19
N GLU A 71 -14.88 -11.67 1.01
CA GLU A 71 -15.76 -12.66 1.62
C GLU A 71 -16.54 -12.09 2.81
N CYS A 72 -15.94 -11.18 3.57
CA CYS A 72 -16.52 -10.70 4.83
C CYS A 72 -17.32 -9.41 4.70
N LEU A 73 -17.07 -8.60 3.68
CA LEU A 73 -17.71 -7.31 3.50
C LEU A 73 -18.56 -7.29 2.23
N PRO A 74 -19.69 -6.54 2.25
CA PRO A 74 -20.55 -6.42 1.07
C PRO A 74 -19.97 -5.42 0.06
N ILE A 75 -18.80 -5.72 -0.48
CA ILE A 75 -18.08 -4.86 -1.42
C ILE A 75 -17.94 -5.53 -2.78
N ASP A 76 -17.64 -4.75 -3.81
CA ASP A 76 -17.45 -5.27 -5.16
C ASP A 76 -16.00 -5.65 -5.44
N GLY A 77 -15.07 -5.16 -4.65
CA GLY A 77 -13.66 -5.49 -4.80
C GLY A 77 -12.78 -4.59 -3.96
N VAL A 78 -11.48 -4.75 -4.12
CA VAL A 78 -10.47 -4.02 -3.36
C VAL A 78 -9.50 -3.35 -4.32
N THR A 79 -9.22 -2.07 -4.09
CA THR A 79 -8.13 -1.38 -4.79
C THR A 79 -6.87 -1.51 -3.94
N ILE A 80 -5.77 -1.95 -4.57
CA ILE A 80 -4.46 -1.99 -3.96
C ILE A 80 -3.65 -0.83 -4.52
N ALA A 81 -3.08 0.00 -3.64
CA ALA A 81 -2.27 1.13 -4.06
C ALA A 81 -1.07 1.27 -3.14
N SER A 82 0.03 1.77 -3.70
CA SER A 82 1.24 2.07 -2.94
C SER A 82 1.90 3.30 -3.50
N ASN A 83 2.30 4.19 -2.61
CA ASN A 83 3.12 5.34 -2.98
C ASN A 83 4.57 5.02 -2.66
N ASP A 84 5.46 5.29 -3.60
CA ASP A 84 6.86 4.93 -3.48
C ASP A 84 7.72 6.16 -3.23
N LYS A 85 8.74 6.01 -2.39
CA LYS A 85 9.73 7.06 -2.08
C LYS A 85 9.06 8.39 -1.67
N ASN A 86 9.32 9.45 -2.41
CA ASN A 86 8.88 10.80 -2.06
C ASN A 86 7.37 11.04 -2.18
N LEU A 87 6.62 10.09 -2.74
CA LEU A 87 5.16 10.17 -2.76
C LEU A 87 4.54 9.74 -1.43
N MET A 88 5.31 9.08 -0.57
CA MET A 88 4.82 8.72 0.76
C MET A 88 4.75 9.94 1.64
N ASP A 89 3.78 9.94 2.56
CA ASP A 89 3.69 10.99 3.57
C ASP A 89 4.91 10.96 4.49
N ASP A 90 5.29 12.14 4.97
CA ASP A 90 6.40 12.26 5.92
C ASP A 90 6.14 11.39 7.15
N GLY A 91 7.19 10.73 7.61
CA GLY A 91 7.12 9.89 8.80
C GLY A 91 6.59 8.49 8.55
N THR A 92 6.44 8.09 7.29
CA THR A 92 6.02 6.73 6.93
C THR A 92 7.14 6.02 6.17
N HIS A 93 6.99 4.71 6.01
CA HIS A 93 7.85 3.92 5.15
C HIS A 93 6.99 2.98 4.31
N PHE A 94 7.58 2.05 3.56
CA PHE A 94 6.87 1.21 2.60
C PHE A 94 5.61 0.59 3.20
N HIS A 95 4.49 0.81 2.53
CA HIS A 95 3.20 0.23 2.90
C HIS A 95 2.29 0.15 1.69
N ILE A 96 1.30 -0.74 1.79
CA ILE A 96 0.29 -0.96 0.77
C ILE A 96 -1.06 -0.52 1.33
N HIS A 97 -1.80 0.25 0.54
CA HIS A 97 -3.19 0.57 0.84
C HIS A 97 -4.09 -0.52 0.29
N LEU A 98 -5.00 -1.03 1.11
CA LEU A 98 -6.06 -1.94 0.71
C LEU A 98 -7.38 -1.20 0.93
N ILE A 99 -8.04 -0.82 -0.14
CA ILE A 99 -9.22 0.04 -0.08
C ILE A 99 -10.44 -0.72 -0.58
N PRO A 100 -11.42 -1.03 0.30
CA PRO A 100 -12.68 -1.65 -0.13
C PRO A 100 -13.43 -0.72 -1.06
N ARG A 101 -13.99 -1.27 -2.15
CA ARG A 101 -14.62 -0.46 -3.17
C ARG A 101 -16.00 -1.00 -3.56
N LEU A 102 -16.88 -0.07 -3.91
CA LEU A 102 -18.16 -0.35 -4.55
C LEU A 102 -18.10 0.11 -5.99
N LYS A 103 -18.69 -0.67 -6.89
CA LYS A 103 -18.76 -0.30 -8.30
C LYS A 103 -19.53 1.01 -8.44
N GLY A 104 -18.97 1.96 -9.19
CA GLY A 104 -19.60 3.26 -9.40
C GLY A 104 -19.41 4.26 -8.26
N ASP A 105 -18.46 4.01 -7.35
CA ASP A 105 -18.20 4.90 -6.21
C ASP A 105 -17.43 6.19 -6.55
N ALA A 106 -17.18 6.44 -7.84
CA ALA A 106 -16.51 7.64 -8.33
C ALA A 106 -15.07 7.85 -7.81
N PHE A 107 -14.41 6.78 -7.32
CA PHE A 107 -13.05 6.85 -6.82
C PHE A 107 -12.10 7.48 -7.85
N TRP A 108 -12.14 6.97 -9.08
CA TRP A 108 -11.22 7.43 -10.14
C TRP A 108 -11.55 8.83 -10.63
N ASP A 109 -12.76 9.33 -10.35
CA ASP A 109 -13.18 10.69 -10.73
C ASP A 109 -12.56 11.74 -9.81
N GLN A 110 -11.97 11.34 -8.68
CA GLN A 110 -11.30 12.22 -7.74
C GLN A 110 -9.83 12.48 -8.09
N ILE A 111 -9.33 11.86 -9.15
CA ILE A 111 -7.94 12.01 -9.54
C ILE A 111 -7.74 13.35 -10.24
N ASP A 112 -6.82 14.13 -9.72
CA ASP A 112 -6.44 15.44 -10.25
C ASP A 112 -4.91 15.47 -10.38
N ILE A 113 -4.43 15.14 -11.58
CA ILE A 113 -2.99 15.09 -11.82
C ILE A 113 -2.58 16.12 -12.87
N GLN A 114 -1.35 16.60 -12.74
CA GLN A 114 -0.73 17.46 -13.75
C GLN A 114 0.05 16.59 -14.73
N GLU A 115 -0.30 16.67 -16.01
CA GLU A 115 0.46 15.97 -17.05
C GLU A 115 1.81 16.66 -17.26
N LEU A 116 2.86 15.86 -17.36
CA LEU A 116 4.22 16.34 -17.57
C LEU A 116 4.81 15.67 -18.80
N PRO A 117 5.67 16.38 -19.58
CA PRO A 117 6.35 15.80 -20.74
C PRO A 117 7.53 14.93 -20.29
N LEU A 118 7.23 13.69 -19.86
CA LEU A 118 8.25 12.78 -19.37
C LEU A 118 8.95 12.05 -20.53
N PRO A 119 10.27 11.78 -20.40
CA PRO A 119 11.06 11.13 -21.45
C PRO A 119 10.83 9.63 -21.51
N ILE A 120 9.63 9.23 -21.88
CA ILE A 120 9.20 7.81 -21.86
C ILE A 120 10.03 6.94 -22.82
N GLU A 121 10.54 7.50 -23.93
CA GLU A 121 11.36 6.76 -24.88
C GLU A 121 12.62 6.19 -24.24
N ASP A 122 13.24 6.93 -23.32
CA ASP A 122 14.44 6.46 -22.62
C ASP A 122 14.13 5.23 -21.77
N PHE A 123 12.99 5.27 -21.08
CA PHE A 123 12.53 4.13 -20.31
C PHE A 123 12.27 2.91 -21.20
N LEU A 124 11.61 3.13 -22.35
CA LEU A 124 11.27 2.03 -23.27
C LEU A 124 12.53 1.35 -23.82
N LYS A 125 13.61 2.11 -24.04
CA LYS A 125 14.90 1.55 -24.50
C LYS A 125 15.56 0.69 -23.44
N GLU A 126 15.37 1.01 -22.16
CA GLU A 126 15.98 0.28 -21.06
C GLU A 126 15.21 -0.99 -20.67
N LEU A 127 13.97 -1.15 -21.16
CA LEU A 127 13.20 -2.36 -20.88
C LEU A 127 13.86 -3.56 -21.52
N LYS A 128 14.14 -4.58 -20.69
CA LYS A 128 14.75 -5.84 -21.15
C LYS A 128 13.70 -6.93 -21.18
N ARG A 129 13.71 -7.64 -22.28
CA ARG A 129 12.75 -8.71 -22.51
C ARG A 129 13.38 -10.09 -22.39
#